data_4fe11eee9fe8f8db692d8695ba099963
#
_entry.id   4fe11eee9fe8f8db692d8695ba099963
#
_cell.length_a   1.000
_cell.length_b   1.000
_cell.length_c   1.000
_cell.angle_alpha   90.00
_cell.angle_beta   90.00
_cell.angle_gamma   90.00
#
_symmetry.space_group_name_H-M   'P 1'
#
loop_
_entity.id
_entity.type
_entity.pdbx_description
1 polymer ?
#
loop_
_entity_poly.entity_id
_entity_poly.type
_entity_poly.pdbx_seq_one_letter_code
_entity_poly.pdbx_strand_id
1 'polypeptide(L)'
;LGLPLFAGDDHPELKVIYQLECERLGHRGGWSVIPSGPMFVHISDDPERDWAKIGPVALADAAVMRSWQTAGNRSLTESEATTIDELRTEGKYQVLTPDECVELCTRVHTLTLHPLLGGIDPALAWQSLELFAGEVLPKLQTS
;
A
#
# COMPACT_ATOMS: atom_id res chain seq x y z
N LEU A 1 12.10 7.36 24.65
CA LEU A 1 10.88 6.73 24.18
C LEU A 1 11.24 5.83 23.02
N GLY A 2 11.42 4.52 23.22
CA GLY A 2 11.76 3.56 22.13
C GLY A 2 10.55 3.29 21.21
N LEU A 3 9.98 4.34 20.62
CA LEU A 3 8.85 4.21 19.69
C LEU A 3 9.33 3.71 18.33
N PRO A 4 8.61 2.80 17.70
CA PRO A 4 8.91 2.38 16.33
C PRO A 4 8.66 3.52 15.34
N LEU A 5 9.39 3.48 14.21
CA LEU A 5 9.16 4.36 13.07
C LEU A 5 8.37 3.61 12.00
N PHE A 6 7.20 4.14 11.65
CA PHE A 6 6.48 3.76 10.44
C PHE A 6 6.50 4.98 9.51
N ALA A 7 7.28 4.89 8.43
CA ALA A 7 7.44 6.02 7.51
C ALA A 7 6.29 6.07 6.51
N GLY A 8 5.75 7.27 6.30
CA GLY A 8 4.81 7.56 5.21
C GLY A 8 5.50 8.05 3.94
N ASP A 9 6.83 8.01 3.93
CA ASP A 9 7.71 8.50 2.88
C ASP A 9 8.65 7.38 2.44
N ASP A 10 9.05 7.35 1.17
CA ASP A 10 9.90 6.33 0.57
C ASP A 10 11.41 6.62 0.68
N HIS A 11 11.81 7.49 1.60
CA HIS A 11 13.22 7.80 1.85
C HIS A 11 13.94 6.64 2.57
N PRO A 12 14.75 5.83 1.88
CA PRO A 12 15.42 4.67 2.49
C PRO A 12 16.42 5.06 3.59
N GLU A 13 16.95 6.28 3.54
CA GLU A 13 17.82 6.83 4.57
C GLU A 13 17.15 7.02 5.94
N LEU A 14 15.83 7.13 5.99
CA LEU A 14 15.10 7.29 7.26
C LEU A 14 15.38 6.15 8.24
N LYS A 15 15.56 4.93 7.74
CA LYS A 15 15.93 3.80 8.57
C LYS A 15 17.27 3.99 9.25
N VAL A 16 18.27 4.46 8.50
CA VAL A 16 19.63 4.70 9.02
C VAL A 16 19.63 5.85 10.00
N ILE A 17 18.97 6.96 9.66
CA ILE A 17 18.84 8.14 10.52
C ILE A 17 18.19 7.75 11.85
N TYR A 18 17.10 7.00 11.79
CA TYR A 18 16.39 6.53 12.98
C TYR A 18 17.27 5.65 13.87
N GLN A 19 18.01 4.71 13.28
CA GLN A 19 18.92 3.84 14.03
C GLN A 19 20.05 4.62 14.71
N LEU A 20 20.71 5.53 13.98
CA LEU A 20 21.76 6.39 14.54
C LEU A 20 21.24 7.24 15.69
N GLU A 21 20.03 7.78 15.57
CA GLU A 21 19.45 8.60 16.63
C GLU A 21 19.06 7.76 17.87
N CYS A 22 18.58 6.53 17.66
CA CYS A 22 18.36 5.59 18.76
C CYS A 22 19.67 5.28 19.51
N GLU A 23 20.76 5.01 18.79
CA GLU A 23 22.07 4.77 19.39
C GLU A 23 22.58 5.99 20.15
N ARG A 24 22.48 7.18 19.57
CA ARG A 24 22.87 8.45 20.20
C ARG A 24 22.16 8.71 21.53
N LEU A 25 20.90 8.28 21.62
CA LEU A 25 20.07 8.44 22.81
C LEU A 25 20.15 7.27 23.80
N GLY A 26 20.99 6.26 23.51
CA GLY A 26 21.13 5.06 24.34
C GLY A 26 19.89 4.15 24.33
N HIS A 27 19.03 4.27 23.32
CA HIS A 27 17.91 3.37 23.12
C HIS A 27 18.36 2.10 22.39
N ARG A 28 18.09 0.94 22.96
CA ARG A 28 18.27 -0.33 22.27
C ARG A 28 17.18 -0.46 21.19
N GLY A 29 17.57 -0.22 19.96
CA GLY A 29 16.89 -0.52 18.73
C GLY A 29 15.36 -0.51 18.71
N GLY A 30 14.75 0.59 18.28
CA GLY A 30 13.41 0.54 17.75
C GLY A 30 13.41 -0.19 16.40
N TRP A 31 12.28 -0.77 16.02
CA TRP A 31 12.11 -1.23 14.65
C TRP A 31 11.59 -0.08 13.76
N SER A 32 12.00 -0.11 12.51
CA SER A 32 11.50 0.83 11.51
C SER A 32 10.94 0.07 10.31
N VAL A 33 9.79 0.51 9.83
CA VAL A 33 9.18 0.04 8.60
C VAL A 33 9.11 1.20 7.63
N ILE A 34 9.75 1.03 6.49
CA ILE A 34 9.55 1.86 5.31
C ILE A 34 8.74 0.98 4.37
N PRO A 35 7.46 1.27 4.14
CA PRO A 35 6.65 0.47 3.27
C PRO A 35 7.24 0.41 1.86
N SER A 36 7.30 -0.79 1.30
CA SER A 36 7.69 -1.02 -0.09
C SER A 36 6.58 -1.83 -0.75
N GLY A 37 6.09 -1.39 -1.87
CA GLY A 37 5.01 -2.08 -2.56
C GLY A 37 3.83 -1.16 -2.86
N PRO A 38 2.73 -1.72 -3.34
CA PRO A 38 1.55 -0.93 -3.67
C PRO A 38 0.93 -0.31 -2.42
N MET A 39 0.45 0.90 -2.58
CA MET A 39 -0.25 1.64 -1.54
C MET A 39 -1.68 1.15 -1.33
N PHE A 40 -2.29 0.69 -2.39
CA PHE A 40 -3.63 0.15 -2.40
C PHE A 40 -3.63 -1.22 -3.07
N VAL A 41 -4.17 -2.20 -2.37
CA VAL A 41 -4.41 -3.55 -2.89
C VAL A 41 -5.86 -3.91 -2.66
N HIS A 42 -6.53 -4.30 -3.72
CA HIS A 42 -7.87 -4.88 -3.72
C HIS A 42 -7.78 -6.31 -4.25
N ILE A 43 -8.40 -7.26 -3.54
CA ILE A 43 -8.39 -8.66 -3.95
C ILE A 43 -9.73 -8.98 -4.59
N SER A 44 -9.70 -9.63 -5.74
CA SER A 44 -10.86 -9.89 -6.58
C SER A 44 -10.75 -11.22 -7.30
N ASP A 45 -11.89 -11.89 -7.48
CA ASP A 45 -12.01 -13.05 -8.36
C ASP A 45 -11.95 -12.66 -9.84
N ASP A 46 -12.27 -11.40 -10.16
CA ASP A 46 -12.28 -10.84 -11.50
C ASP A 46 -11.69 -9.41 -11.48
N PRO A 47 -10.34 -9.29 -11.53
CA PRO A 47 -9.67 -8.00 -11.46
C PRO A 47 -10.11 -6.98 -12.50
N GLU A 48 -10.41 -7.40 -13.73
CA GLU A 48 -10.84 -6.47 -14.79
C GLU A 48 -12.23 -5.89 -14.52
N ARG A 49 -13.15 -6.73 -14.06
CA ARG A 49 -14.49 -6.29 -13.65
C ARG A 49 -14.41 -5.25 -12.53
N ASP A 50 -13.55 -5.50 -11.55
CA ASP A 50 -13.45 -4.61 -10.39
C ASP A 50 -12.61 -3.38 -10.68
N TRP A 51 -11.60 -3.46 -11.56
CA TRP A 51 -10.93 -2.27 -12.09
C TRP A 51 -11.88 -1.30 -12.79
N ALA A 52 -12.87 -1.81 -13.51
CA ALA A 52 -13.88 -0.95 -14.14
C ALA A 52 -14.67 -0.09 -13.12
N LYS A 53 -14.83 -0.59 -11.89
CA LYS A 53 -15.51 0.10 -10.79
C LYS A 53 -14.56 0.96 -9.96
N ILE A 54 -13.39 0.41 -9.63
CA ILE A 54 -12.40 1.02 -8.73
C ILE A 54 -11.59 2.11 -9.44
N GLY A 55 -11.25 1.91 -10.71
CA GLY A 55 -10.35 2.78 -11.46
C GLY A 55 -10.75 4.27 -11.44
N PRO A 56 -12.00 4.65 -11.72
CA PRO A 56 -12.41 6.05 -11.65
C PRO A 56 -12.25 6.67 -10.27
N VAL A 57 -12.54 5.89 -9.22
CA VAL A 57 -12.45 6.33 -7.83
C VAL A 57 -10.99 6.45 -7.40
N ALA A 58 -10.16 5.46 -7.75
CA ALA A 58 -8.73 5.45 -7.47
C ALA A 58 -8.00 6.62 -8.17
N LEU A 59 -8.39 6.92 -9.43
CA LEU A 59 -7.82 8.06 -10.16
C LEU A 59 -8.21 9.39 -9.51
N ALA A 60 -9.43 9.53 -9.04
CA ALA A 60 -9.88 10.71 -8.32
C ALA A 60 -9.13 10.87 -6.98
N ASP A 61 -8.95 9.78 -6.24
CA ASP A 61 -8.18 9.74 -4.99
C ASP A 61 -6.72 10.14 -5.22
N ALA A 62 -6.07 9.56 -6.23
CA ALA A 62 -4.71 9.90 -6.64
C ALA A 62 -4.57 11.39 -6.98
N ALA A 63 -5.55 11.97 -7.67
CA ALA A 63 -5.56 13.41 -7.99
C ALA A 63 -5.68 14.28 -6.74
N VAL A 64 -6.50 13.88 -5.77
CA VAL A 64 -6.64 14.58 -4.48
C VAL A 64 -5.33 14.49 -3.69
N MET A 65 -4.75 13.29 -3.58
CA MET A 65 -3.47 13.09 -2.89
C MET A 65 -2.35 13.94 -3.52
N ARG A 66 -2.28 13.97 -4.85
CA ARG A 66 -1.33 14.83 -5.58
C ARG A 66 -1.52 16.31 -5.24
N SER A 67 -2.75 16.78 -5.09
CA SER A 67 -3.03 18.18 -4.77
C SER A 67 -2.51 18.62 -3.40
N TRP A 68 -2.25 17.68 -2.50
CA TRP A 68 -1.72 17.94 -1.15
C TRP A 68 -0.20 17.87 -1.08
N GLN A 69 0.46 17.40 -2.15
CA GLN A 69 1.92 17.31 -2.17
C GLN A 69 2.56 18.69 -2.21
N THR A 70 3.68 18.82 -1.52
CA THR A 70 4.52 20.03 -1.54
C THR A 70 5.86 19.69 -2.16
N ALA A 71 6.51 20.69 -2.74
CA ALA A 71 7.82 20.51 -3.36
C ALA A 71 8.82 19.88 -2.37
N GLY A 72 9.45 18.77 -2.78
CA GLY A 72 10.43 18.03 -1.98
C GLY A 72 9.85 16.95 -1.09
N ASN A 73 8.53 16.77 -1.05
CA ASN A 73 7.91 15.61 -0.39
C ASN A 73 7.89 14.41 -1.35
N ARG A 74 8.26 13.24 -0.85
CA ARG A 74 8.25 11.95 -1.58
C ARG A 74 7.26 11.01 -0.94
N SER A 75 5.99 11.34 -1.04
CA SER A 75 4.96 10.49 -0.46
C SER A 75 4.81 9.16 -1.22
N LEU A 76 4.63 8.07 -0.49
CA LEU A 76 4.24 6.79 -1.07
C LEU A 76 2.94 6.87 -1.87
N THR A 77 2.10 7.86 -1.55
CA THR A 77 0.80 8.09 -2.19
C THR A 77 0.87 8.96 -3.44
N GLU A 78 2.05 9.48 -3.78
CA GLU A 78 2.22 10.33 -4.94
C GLU A 78 2.03 9.55 -6.24
N SER A 79 1.15 10.03 -7.10
CA SER A 79 0.90 9.48 -8.43
C SER A 79 0.74 10.61 -9.43
N GLU A 80 1.44 10.52 -10.55
CA GLU A 80 1.34 11.46 -11.67
C GLU A 80 0.29 11.02 -12.70
N ALA A 81 -0.35 9.86 -12.50
CA ALA A 81 -1.33 9.32 -13.42
C ALA A 81 -2.50 10.27 -13.65
N THR A 82 -2.86 10.46 -14.90
CA THR A 82 -4.01 11.25 -15.37
C THR A 82 -5.09 10.37 -16.00
N THR A 83 -4.75 9.11 -16.27
CA THR A 83 -5.65 8.10 -16.81
C THR A 83 -5.61 6.83 -15.97
N ILE A 84 -6.64 5.99 -16.08
CA ILE A 84 -6.70 4.70 -15.37
C ILE A 84 -5.58 3.78 -15.84
N ASP A 85 -5.24 3.78 -17.13
CA ASP A 85 -4.17 2.94 -17.67
C ASP A 85 -2.78 3.34 -17.13
N GLU A 86 -2.52 4.65 -17.00
CA GLU A 86 -1.31 5.15 -16.36
C GLU A 86 -1.27 4.72 -14.88
N LEU A 87 -2.39 4.87 -14.16
CA LEU A 87 -2.47 4.48 -12.75
C LEU A 87 -2.20 2.98 -12.55
N ARG A 88 -2.72 2.12 -13.43
CA ARG A 88 -2.43 0.69 -13.44
C ARG A 88 -0.95 0.41 -13.70
N THR A 89 -0.36 1.14 -14.65
CA THR A 89 1.05 0.97 -15.05
C THR A 89 2.01 1.37 -13.94
N GLU A 90 1.70 2.40 -13.16
CA GLU A 90 2.51 2.80 -12.00
C GLU A 90 2.58 1.71 -10.92
N GLY A 91 1.58 0.84 -10.82
CA GLY A 91 1.54 -0.27 -9.89
C GLY A 91 1.35 0.11 -8.41
N LYS A 92 1.05 1.36 -8.10
CA LYS A 92 0.75 1.83 -6.74
C LYS A 92 -0.66 1.42 -6.29
N TYR A 93 -1.57 1.31 -7.24
CA TYR A 93 -2.92 0.81 -7.08
C TYR A 93 -3.01 -0.53 -7.81
N GLN A 94 -3.38 -1.58 -7.11
CA GLN A 94 -3.46 -2.92 -7.68
C GLN A 94 -4.78 -3.60 -7.33
N VAL A 95 -5.36 -4.24 -8.32
CA VAL A 95 -6.47 -5.17 -8.14
C VAL A 95 -5.94 -6.53 -8.56
N LEU A 96 -5.88 -7.47 -7.63
CA LEU A 96 -5.16 -8.73 -7.76
C LEU A 96 -6.09 -9.90 -7.48
N THR A 97 -5.83 -11.02 -8.12
CA THR A 97 -6.36 -12.31 -7.68
C THR A 97 -5.76 -12.72 -6.34
N PRO A 98 -6.39 -13.64 -5.59
CA PRO A 98 -5.80 -14.19 -4.36
C PRO A 98 -4.38 -14.73 -4.56
N ASP A 99 -4.11 -15.44 -5.65
CA ASP A 99 -2.79 -16.01 -5.92
C ASP A 99 -1.74 -14.94 -6.22
N GLU A 100 -2.06 -13.92 -7.02
CA GLU A 100 -1.17 -12.77 -7.25
C GLU A 100 -0.89 -12.00 -5.95
N CYS A 101 -1.88 -11.90 -5.05
CA CYS A 101 -1.69 -11.28 -3.75
C CYS A 101 -0.73 -12.10 -2.86
N VAL A 102 -0.82 -13.43 -2.87
CA VAL A 102 0.14 -14.31 -2.19
C VAL A 102 1.54 -14.08 -2.74
N GLU A 103 1.72 -14.04 -4.06
CA GLU A 103 3.02 -13.74 -4.68
C GLU A 103 3.55 -12.36 -4.28
N LEU A 104 2.68 -11.35 -4.24
CA LEU A 104 3.06 -10.02 -3.77
C LEU A 104 3.58 -10.06 -2.34
N CYS A 105 2.89 -10.77 -1.44
CA CYS A 105 3.28 -10.91 -0.04
C CYS A 105 4.64 -11.58 0.15
N THR A 106 5.13 -12.40 -0.80
CA THR A 106 6.49 -12.95 -0.74
C THR A 106 7.58 -11.92 -1.05
N ARG A 107 7.24 -10.83 -1.73
CA ARG A 107 8.18 -9.80 -2.19
C ARG A 107 8.19 -8.56 -1.31
N VAL A 108 7.10 -8.28 -0.62
CA VAL A 108 6.97 -7.10 0.23
C VAL A 108 6.95 -7.50 1.70
N HIS A 109 7.62 -6.72 2.56
CA HIS A 109 7.63 -6.99 4.01
C HIS A 109 6.35 -6.55 4.72
N THR A 110 5.61 -5.66 4.09
CA THR A 110 4.38 -5.10 4.66
C THR A 110 3.40 -4.88 3.53
N LEU A 111 2.21 -5.43 3.66
CA LEU A 111 1.08 -5.15 2.78
C LEU A 111 0.10 -4.25 3.52
N THR A 112 -0.22 -3.13 2.91
CA THR A 112 -1.25 -2.22 3.43
C THR A 112 -2.55 -2.42 2.65
N LEU A 113 -3.58 -2.90 3.33
CA LEU A 113 -4.93 -2.95 2.77
C LEU A 113 -5.63 -1.62 3.07
N HIS A 114 -6.23 -1.03 2.05
CA HIS A 114 -6.98 0.22 2.16
C HIS A 114 -8.40 0.03 1.59
N PRO A 115 -9.27 -0.71 2.29
CA PRO A 115 -10.50 -1.24 1.72
C PRO A 115 -11.52 -0.17 1.30
N LEU A 116 -11.47 1.03 1.89
CA LEU A 116 -12.41 2.13 1.59
C LEU A 116 -11.76 3.29 0.81
N LEU A 117 -10.72 3.00 0.03
CA LEU A 117 -10.04 4.00 -0.80
C LEU A 117 -11.03 4.82 -1.60
N GLY A 118 -10.88 6.17 -1.54
CA GLY A 118 -11.65 7.10 -2.36
C GLY A 118 -13.17 6.98 -2.21
N GLY A 119 -13.65 6.19 -1.23
CA GLY A 119 -15.09 5.97 -1.03
C GLY A 119 -15.69 4.92 -1.98
N ILE A 120 -14.93 3.88 -2.36
CA ILE A 120 -15.50 2.73 -3.08
C ILE A 120 -16.65 2.10 -2.31
N ASP A 121 -17.52 1.37 -3.03
CA ASP A 121 -18.66 0.67 -2.43
C ASP A 121 -18.20 -0.23 -1.28
N PRO A 122 -18.73 -0.05 -0.06
CA PRO A 122 -18.39 -0.89 1.10
C PRO A 122 -18.61 -2.38 0.87
N ALA A 123 -19.58 -2.77 0.05
CA ALA A 123 -19.81 -4.18 -0.28
C ALA A 123 -18.66 -4.76 -1.10
N LEU A 124 -18.13 -3.99 -2.06
CA LEU A 124 -16.96 -4.38 -2.84
C LEU A 124 -15.71 -4.45 -1.96
N ALA A 125 -15.54 -3.47 -1.08
CA ALA A 125 -14.44 -3.44 -0.12
C ALA A 125 -14.47 -4.67 0.82
N TRP A 126 -15.65 -5.06 1.28
CA TRP A 126 -15.83 -6.19 2.16
C TRP A 126 -15.52 -7.53 1.47
N GLN A 127 -15.96 -7.70 0.22
CA GLN A 127 -15.63 -8.88 -0.58
C GLN A 127 -14.10 -9.07 -0.70
N SER A 128 -13.36 -8.00 -0.93
CA SER A 128 -11.89 -8.05 -0.96
C SER A 128 -11.28 -8.51 0.36
N LEU A 129 -11.81 -8.05 1.50
CA LEU A 129 -11.33 -8.48 2.82
C LEU A 129 -11.68 -9.96 3.10
N GLU A 130 -12.83 -10.42 2.66
CA GLU A 130 -13.24 -11.83 2.79
C GLU A 130 -12.33 -12.74 1.95
N LEU A 131 -12.01 -12.36 0.71
CA LEU A 131 -11.04 -13.09 -0.13
C LEU A 131 -9.64 -13.10 0.50
N PHE A 132 -9.19 -11.97 1.04
CA PHE A 132 -7.92 -11.93 1.76
C PHE A 132 -7.90 -12.88 2.94
N ALA A 133 -8.91 -12.84 3.79
CA ALA A 133 -8.99 -13.67 4.99
C ALA A 133 -9.16 -15.16 4.67
N GLY A 134 -9.96 -15.49 3.65
CA GLY A 134 -10.31 -16.87 3.30
C GLY A 134 -9.32 -17.57 2.38
N GLU A 135 -8.66 -16.83 1.49
CA GLU A 135 -7.83 -17.41 0.44
C GLU A 135 -6.36 -17.02 0.48
N VAL A 136 -6.03 -15.81 0.94
CA VAL A 136 -4.64 -15.32 0.99
C VAL A 136 -3.97 -15.70 2.30
N LEU A 137 -4.56 -15.31 3.44
CA LEU A 137 -3.98 -15.55 4.76
C LEU A 137 -3.64 -17.03 5.04
N PRO A 138 -4.50 -18.01 4.72
CA PRO A 138 -4.17 -19.41 4.97
C PRO A 138 -2.95 -19.89 4.20
N LYS A 139 -2.74 -19.39 2.97
CA LYS A 139 -1.58 -19.75 2.14
C LYS A 139 -0.28 -19.17 2.68
N LEU A 140 -0.32 -17.97 3.27
CA LEU A 140 0.85 -17.32 3.89
C LEU A 140 1.28 -17.99 5.20
N GLN A 141 0.34 -18.60 5.94
CA GLN A 141 0.64 -19.27 7.20
C GLN A 141 1.28 -20.67 7.01
N THR A 142 1.18 -21.24 5.82
CA THR A 142 1.70 -22.57 5.49
C THR A 142 3.03 -22.55 4.78
N SER A 143 3.57 -21.37 4.48
CA SER A 143 4.86 -21.13 3.84
C SER A 143 5.93 -20.77 4.86
#